data_1e77eb74fe2806375f3a7cd051107369
#
_entry.id   1e77eb74fe2806375f3a7cd051107369
#
_cell.length_a   1.000
_cell.length_b   1.000
_cell.length_c   1.000
_cell.angle_alpha   90.00
_cell.angle_beta   90.00
_cell.angle_gamma   90.00
#
_symmetry.space_group_name_H-M   'P 1'
#
loop_
_entity.id
_entity.type
_entity.pdbx_description
1 polymer ?
#
loop_
_entity_poly.entity_id
_entity_poly.type
_entity_poly.pdbx_seq_one_letter_code
_entity_poly.pdbx_strand_id
1 'polypeptide(L)'
;MIKTILTGAALLAMLPLYAATDADSVATDSIKGFKFTDVYTVKTTSVKDQNKSGTCWCFAGTSFFEDEILRQGGDSLDLSEMFTVWHTYDEKCERFVRNYGEVNFAPGGSLLDVPYVWKKYGVVPEEVYSGLQYGEDKHVHGELDGMLAAMLKVVVKKPNKKISKAWRTAVRGVLDAYLGKLPETFTYRGKKYTPQSYAASLPIRIDDYVTISSFTHHPFYEEFTLEVPDNWLAGWYFNVPMDEMKAVVDNAIAKGFPVAWAADVSEGGFKWAKGVALMPKGKTEGDMDGTELSRWVTLSDKERQNDKYNFEGPVEEITVTQESRQDMFDSQETTDDHGMEIVGIATDQDGNRYYKVKNSWDTNQVYGGYIYVSEPFFLAKTIGIYVHRDAVPAATAKKMK
;
A
#
# COMPACT_ATOMS: atom_id res chain seq x y z
N MET A 1 32.69 -58.19 -47.16
CA MET A 1 32.32 -58.35 -45.76
C MET A 1 33.07 -57.31 -44.93
N ILE A 2 32.44 -56.19 -44.71
CA ILE A 2 32.99 -55.16 -43.79
C ILE A 2 31.80 -54.69 -42.94
N LYS A 3 31.91 -54.93 -41.63
CA LYS A 3 30.94 -54.51 -40.65
C LYS A 3 31.18 -53.04 -40.31
N THR A 4 30.19 -52.16 -40.53
CA THR A 4 30.20 -50.78 -40.10
C THR A 4 29.53 -50.70 -38.73
N ILE A 5 30.26 -50.20 -37.74
CA ILE A 5 29.81 -49.89 -36.38
C ILE A 5 29.28 -48.45 -36.39
N LEU A 6 27.99 -48.27 -36.10
CA LEU A 6 27.42 -46.96 -35.81
C LEU A 6 27.65 -46.64 -34.33
N THR A 7 28.45 -45.61 -34.07
CA THR A 7 28.57 -44.96 -32.76
C THR A 7 27.54 -43.85 -32.65
N GLY A 8 26.54 -43.99 -31.79
CA GLY A 8 25.60 -42.95 -31.45
C GLY A 8 26.26 -41.93 -30.53
N ALA A 9 26.29 -40.65 -30.98
CA ALA A 9 26.67 -39.54 -30.15
C ALA A 9 25.43 -39.00 -29.42
N ALA A 10 25.43 -39.11 -28.11
CA ALA A 10 24.44 -38.47 -27.26
C ALA A 10 24.77 -36.99 -27.12
N LEU A 11 23.89 -36.10 -27.67
CA LEU A 11 23.97 -34.67 -27.46
C LEU A 11 23.43 -34.33 -26.05
N LEU A 12 24.33 -34.01 -25.12
CA LEU A 12 23.97 -33.39 -23.87
C LEU A 12 23.65 -31.93 -24.14
N ALA A 13 22.38 -31.55 -24.03
CA ALA A 13 21.97 -30.16 -24.04
C ALA A 13 22.41 -29.52 -22.71
N MET A 14 23.45 -28.69 -22.75
CA MET A 14 23.79 -27.79 -21.66
C MET A 14 22.79 -26.63 -21.62
N LEU A 15 21.95 -26.59 -20.63
CA LEU A 15 21.20 -25.40 -20.25
C LEU A 15 22.18 -24.37 -19.68
N PRO A 16 22.12 -23.10 -20.09
CA PRO A 16 22.96 -22.08 -19.48
C PRO A 16 22.49 -21.83 -18.04
N LEU A 17 23.37 -22.12 -17.09
CA LEU A 17 23.25 -21.64 -15.72
C LEU A 17 23.40 -20.12 -15.79
N TYR A 18 22.28 -19.38 -15.64
CA TYR A 18 22.36 -17.96 -15.37
C TYR A 18 22.95 -17.80 -13.96
N ALA A 19 24.21 -17.43 -13.91
CA ALA A 19 24.82 -16.95 -12.69
C ALA A 19 24.06 -15.68 -12.27
N ALA A 20 23.45 -15.72 -11.08
CA ALA A 20 22.99 -14.51 -10.41
C ALA A 20 24.20 -13.58 -10.26
N THR A 21 24.15 -12.44 -10.96
CA THR A 21 25.10 -11.37 -10.74
C THR A 21 24.85 -10.85 -9.33
N ASP A 22 25.93 -10.81 -8.54
CA ASP A 22 25.97 -10.20 -7.23
C ASP A 22 25.28 -8.83 -7.27
N ALA A 23 24.04 -8.79 -6.75
CA ALA A 23 23.45 -7.53 -6.33
C ALA A 23 24.29 -7.06 -5.16
N ASP A 24 24.89 -5.88 -5.30
CA ASP A 24 25.58 -5.18 -4.24
C ASP A 24 24.80 -5.35 -2.93
N SER A 25 25.34 -6.17 -2.02
CA SER A 25 24.91 -6.20 -0.65
C SER A 25 25.29 -4.83 -0.08
N VAL A 26 24.34 -3.90 -0.09
CA VAL A 26 24.45 -2.70 0.74
C VAL A 26 24.64 -3.23 2.15
N ALA A 27 25.86 -3.10 2.67
CA ALA A 27 26.19 -3.47 4.03
C ALA A 27 25.23 -2.71 4.93
N THR A 28 24.23 -3.43 5.46
CA THR A 28 23.37 -2.95 6.53
C THR A 28 24.20 -2.82 7.77
N ASP A 29 24.90 -1.68 7.90
CA ASP A 29 25.56 -1.32 9.14
C ASP A 29 24.48 -1.19 10.20
N SER A 30 24.51 -2.12 11.09
CA SER A 30 23.57 -2.50 12.11
C SER A 30 22.97 -1.32 12.86
N ILE A 31 21.66 -1.12 12.68
CA ILE A 31 20.85 -0.62 13.78
C ILE A 31 21.11 -1.60 14.95
N LYS A 32 21.44 -1.06 16.12
CA LYS A 32 21.56 -1.91 17.31
C LYS A 32 20.30 -2.76 17.41
N GLY A 33 20.44 -4.07 17.21
CA GLY A 33 19.43 -5.05 17.53
C GLY A 33 18.66 -5.71 16.40
N PHE A 34 18.50 -5.13 15.21
CA PHE A 34 17.84 -5.81 14.09
C PHE A 34 18.81 -6.09 12.95
N LYS A 35 18.82 -7.36 12.48
CA LYS A 35 19.59 -7.80 11.31
C LYS A 35 18.64 -8.59 10.42
N PHE A 36 18.28 -8.01 9.29
CA PHE A 36 17.37 -8.67 8.34
C PHE A 36 18.15 -9.36 7.24
N THR A 37 17.63 -10.52 6.82
CA THR A 37 18.04 -11.26 5.64
C THR A 37 16.85 -11.39 4.71
N ASP A 38 16.91 -10.76 3.53
CA ASP A 38 15.86 -10.87 2.52
C ASP A 38 15.84 -12.29 1.95
N VAL A 39 14.67 -12.93 1.99
CA VAL A 39 14.41 -14.28 1.45
C VAL A 39 13.87 -14.20 0.04
N TYR A 40 12.94 -13.26 -0.19
CA TYR A 40 12.37 -12.94 -1.49
C TYR A 40 12.28 -11.43 -1.63
N THR A 41 12.57 -10.93 -2.83
CA THR A 41 12.39 -9.51 -3.16
C THR A 41 11.77 -9.37 -4.55
N VAL A 42 10.85 -8.42 -4.69
CA VAL A 42 10.30 -8.00 -5.96
C VAL A 42 11.13 -6.84 -6.49
N LYS A 43 11.30 -6.76 -7.81
CA LYS A 43 11.95 -5.62 -8.44
C LYS A 43 11.04 -4.39 -8.34
N THR A 44 11.58 -3.27 -7.85
CA THR A 44 10.80 -2.06 -7.58
C THR A 44 11.35 -0.83 -8.31
N THR A 45 10.48 0.15 -8.53
CA THR A 45 10.84 1.53 -8.88
C THR A 45 11.36 2.27 -7.64
N SER A 46 11.79 3.53 -7.80
CA SER A 46 12.29 4.34 -6.69
C SER A 46 11.22 4.60 -5.63
N VAL A 47 11.65 4.76 -4.38
CA VAL A 47 10.80 5.27 -3.29
C VAL A 47 10.45 6.72 -3.57
N LYS A 48 9.19 7.09 -3.35
CA LYS A 48 8.64 8.44 -3.51
C LYS A 48 8.46 9.14 -2.16
N ASP A 49 8.20 10.45 -2.22
CA ASP A 49 7.88 11.27 -1.05
C ASP A 49 6.51 11.94 -1.22
N GLN A 50 5.47 11.38 -0.58
CA GLN A 50 4.15 12.02 -0.52
C GLN A 50 4.15 13.30 0.30
N ASN A 51 5.16 13.50 1.14
CA ASN A 51 5.30 14.60 2.08
C ASN A 51 3.99 14.85 2.88
N LYS A 52 3.42 16.04 2.82
CA LYS A 52 2.21 16.43 3.57
C LYS A 52 0.96 16.47 2.69
N SER A 53 0.79 15.49 1.79
CA SER A 53 -0.36 15.47 0.89
C SER A 53 -1.57 14.71 1.43
N GLY A 54 -1.37 13.75 2.38
CA GLY A 54 -2.43 12.84 2.83
C GLY A 54 -2.90 11.85 1.75
N THR A 55 -2.09 11.64 0.71
CA THR A 55 -2.45 10.81 -0.47
C THR A 55 -1.64 9.52 -0.56
N CYS A 56 -1.30 8.90 0.59
CA CYS A 56 -0.54 7.65 0.67
C CYS A 56 -1.12 6.53 -0.20
N TRP A 57 -2.45 6.40 -0.24
CA TRP A 57 -3.16 5.45 -1.08
C TRP A 57 -2.80 5.58 -2.57
N CYS A 58 -2.60 6.82 -3.03
CA CYS A 58 -2.24 7.10 -4.42
C CYS A 58 -0.78 6.76 -4.70
N PHE A 59 0.13 7.16 -3.83
CA PHE A 59 1.55 6.81 -3.94
C PHE A 59 1.77 5.30 -3.90
N ALA A 60 1.10 4.59 -2.98
CA ALA A 60 1.17 3.14 -2.90
C ALA A 60 0.58 2.45 -4.12
N GLY A 61 -0.60 2.88 -4.57
CA GLY A 61 -1.27 2.28 -5.73
C GLY A 61 -0.54 2.56 -7.05
N THR A 62 0.04 3.75 -7.21
CA THR A 62 0.84 4.11 -8.38
C THR A 62 2.15 3.32 -8.40
N SER A 63 2.87 3.27 -7.26
CA SER A 63 4.07 2.45 -7.07
C SER A 63 3.82 0.98 -7.42
N PHE A 64 2.73 0.41 -6.92
CA PHE A 64 2.32 -0.95 -7.23
C PHE A 64 2.17 -1.20 -8.74
N PHE A 65 1.52 -0.30 -9.48
CA PHE A 65 1.37 -0.47 -10.93
C PHE A 65 2.68 -0.23 -11.69
N GLU A 66 3.54 0.66 -11.23
CA GLU A 66 4.88 0.83 -11.78
C GLU A 66 5.71 -0.46 -11.62
N ASP A 67 5.65 -1.09 -10.44
CA ASP A 67 6.34 -2.34 -10.16
C ASP A 67 5.72 -3.54 -10.92
N GLU A 68 4.39 -3.54 -11.12
CA GLU A 68 3.72 -4.50 -12.00
C GLU A 68 4.14 -4.34 -13.48
N ILE A 69 4.36 -3.11 -13.96
CA ILE A 69 4.91 -2.85 -15.30
C ILE A 69 6.32 -3.43 -15.40
N LEU A 70 7.18 -3.21 -14.40
CA LEU A 70 8.53 -3.82 -14.35
C LEU A 70 8.46 -5.35 -14.36
N ARG A 71 7.56 -5.94 -13.56
CA ARG A 71 7.37 -7.40 -13.50
C ARG A 71 6.99 -7.99 -14.86
N GLN A 72 6.19 -7.27 -15.63
CA GLN A 72 5.75 -7.69 -16.97
C GLN A 72 6.77 -7.37 -18.06
N GLY A 73 7.98 -6.94 -17.70
CA GLY A 73 9.08 -6.66 -18.64
C GLY A 73 9.00 -5.29 -19.31
N GLY A 74 8.18 -4.39 -18.80
CA GLY A 74 8.14 -2.99 -19.21
C GLY A 74 9.31 -2.17 -18.66
N ASP A 75 9.43 -0.94 -19.14
CA ASP A 75 10.42 0.02 -18.63
C ASP A 75 10.09 0.48 -17.22
N SER A 76 11.11 0.96 -16.48
CA SER A 76 10.88 1.74 -15.28
C SER A 76 10.21 3.06 -15.66
N LEU A 77 9.02 3.28 -15.11
CA LEU A 77 8.21 4.46 -15.35
C LEU A 77 8.02 5.22 -14.04
N ASP A 78 7.69 6.48 -14.18
CA ASP A 78 7.29 7.40 -13.13
C ASP A 78 5.93 7.97 -13.52
N LEU A 79 4.85 7.48 -12.91
CA LEU A 79 3.47 7.86 -13.20
C LEU A 79 3.03 8.96 -12.22
N SER A 80 2.21 9.88 -12.71
CA SER A 80 1.72 11.00 -11.90
C SER A 80 0.67 10.54 -10.88
N GLU A 81 1.00 10.66 -9.61
CA GLU A 81 0.04 10.51 -8.53
C GLU A 81 -0.99 11.65 -8.57
N MET A 82 -0.55 12.86 -8.85
CA MET A 82 -1.41 14.05 -8.77
C MET A 82 -2.47 14.11 -9.87
N PHE A 83 -2.24 13.48 -11.02
CA PHE A 83 -3.29 13.27 -12.02
C PHE A 83 -4.43 12.41 -11.44
N THR A 84 -4.07 11.36 -10.74
CA THR A 84 -5.03 10.47 -10.07
C THR A 84 -5.73 11.18 -8.90
N VAL A 85 -5.00 11.93 -8.09
CA VAL A 85 -5.53 12.72 -6.96
C VAL A 85 -6.54 13.76 -7.45
N TRP A 86 -6.24 14.49 -8.53
CA TRP A 86 -7.15 15.49 -9.09
C TRP A 86 -8.52 14.86 -9.43
N HIS A 87 -8.51 13.74 -10.13
CA HIS A 87 -9.74 13.06 -10.52
C HIS A 87 -10.49 12.48 -9.33
N THR A 88 -9.78 11.87 -8.40
CA THR A 88 -10.36 11.33 -7.17
C THR A 88 -11.01 12.43 -6.34
N TYR A 89 -10.37 13.57 -6.17
CA TYR A 89 -10.94 14.69 -5.41
C TYR A 89 -12.19 15.28 -6.08
N ASP A 90 -12.22 15.46 -7.41
CA ASP A 90 -13.44 15.90 -8.13
C ASP A 90 -14.62 14.92 -7.91
N GLU A 91 -14.36 13.61 -7.98
CA GLU A 91 -15.36 12.57 -7.75
C GLU A 91 -15.81 12.51 -6.28
N LYS A 92 -14.89 12.62 -5.34
CA LYS A 92 -15.22 12.68 -3.90
C LYS A 92 -16.07 13.89 -3.57
N CYS A 93 -15.77 15.05 -4.16
CA CYS A 93 -16.59 16.26 -4.00
C CYS A 93 -18.03 16.02 -4.51
N GLU A 94 -18.19 15.37 -5.66
CA GLU A 94 -19.50 15.04 -6.21
C GLU A 94 -20.26 14.07 -5.31
N ARG A 95 -19.58 13.02 -4.83
CA ARG A 95 -20.18 12.04 -3.90
C ARG A 95 -20.61 12.68 -2.59
N PHE A 96 -19.78 13.54 -1.99
CA PHE A 96 -20.11 14.28 -0.78
C PHE A 96 -21.39 15.11 -0.95
N VAL A 97 -21.48 15.87 -2.04
CA VAL A 97 -22.68 16.68 -2.33
C VAL A 97 -23.92 15.83 -2.59
N ARG A 98 -23.78 14.72 -3.31
CA ARG A 98 -24.90 13.77 -3.58
C ARG A 98 -25.40 13.07 -2.32
N ASN A 99 -24.51 12.83 -1.36
CA ASN A 99 -24.88 12.26 -0.06
C ASN A 99 -25.18 13.32 1.00
N TYR A 100 -25.52 14.53 0.59
CA TYR A 100 -25.96 15.64 1.47
C TYR A 100 -24.93 16.07 2.52
N GLY A 101 -23.66 15.69 2.39
CA GLY A 101 -22.60 15.93 3.35
C GLY A 101 -22.46 14.89 4.45
N GLU A 102 -23.19 13.79 4.37
CA GLU A 102 -23.21 12.71 5.38
C GLU A 102 -22.16 11.60 5.13
N VAL A 103 -21.18 11.87 4.26
CA VAL A 103 -20.03 10.98 4.04
C VAL A 103 -18.73 11.71 4.33
N ASN A 104 -17.67 10.97 4.60
CA ASN A 104 -16.37 11.58 4.83
C ASN A 104 -15.87 12.31 3.57
N PHE A 105 -15.29 13.51 3.77
CA PHE A 105 -14.48 14.21 2.78
C PHE A 105 -13.14 14.58 3.43
N ALA A 106 -12.13 13.79 3.12
CA ALA A 106 -10.77 13.92 3.60
C ALA A 106 -9.78 13.55 2.47
N PRO A 107 -8.48 13.85 2.60
CA PRO A 107 -7.47 13.50 1.57
C PRO A 107 -7.26 11.99 1.39
N GLY A 108 -7.56 11.17 2.40
CA GLY A 108 -7.45 9.72 2.35
C GLY A 108 -8.25 9.07 1.23
N GLY A 109 -7.93 7.86 0.88
CA GLY A 109 -8.58 7.05 -0.15
C GLY A 109 -8.18 5.58 -0.03
N SER A 110 -8.74 4.75 -0.89
CA SER A 110 -8.55 3.30 -0.84
C SER A 110 -7.62 2.78 -1.94
N LEU A 111 -7.19 1.53 -1.81
CA LEU A 111 -6.42 0.83 -2.87
C LEU A 111 -7.18 0.73 -4.20
N LEU A 112 -8.48 0.98 -4.20
CA LEU A 112 -9.34 0.93 -5.40
C LEU A 112 -9.35 2.23 -6.20
N ASP A 113 -8.85 3.33 -5.64
CA ASP A 113 -8.96 4.65 -6.29
C ASP A 113 -8.05 4.77 -7.51
N VAL A 114 -6.82 4.28 -7.41
CA VAL A 114 -5.87 4.29 -8.54
C VAL A 114 -6.40 3.46 -9.72
N PRO A 115 -6.78 2.18 -9.56
CA PRO A 115 -7.35 1.39 -10.66
C PRO A 115 -8.67 1.96 -11.19
N TYR A 116 -9.50 2.59 -10.35
CA TYR A 116 -10.71 3.28 -10.79
C TYR A 116 -10.40 4.45 -11.72
N VAL A 117 -9.46 5.33 -11.35
CA VAL A 117 -9.04 6.46 -12.17
C VAL A 117 -8.35 5.97 -13.44
N TRP A 118 -7.46 4.98 -13.34
CA TRP A 118 -6.81 4.36 -14.48
C TRP A 118 -7.81 3.89 -15.54
N LYS A 119 -8.82 3.15 -15.12
CA LYS A 119 -9.86 2.61 -16.01
C LYS A 119 -10.73 3.70 -16.62
N LYS A 120 -11.06 4.74 -15.87
CA LYS A 120 -12.01 5.79 -16.27
C LYS A 120 -11.36 6.95 -17.00
N TYR A 121 -10.19 7.37 -16.56
CA TYR A 121 -9.54 8.59 -17.04
C TYR A 121 -8.17 8.35 -17.68
N GLY A 122 -7.56 7.19 -17.47
CA GLY A 122 -6.23 6.87 -17.90
C GLY A 122 -5.17 7.31 -16.90
N VAL A 123 -3.93 7.44 -17.36
CA VAL A 123 -2.77 7.86 -16.55
C VAL A 123 -1.85 8.73 -17.41
N VAL A 124 -0.97 9.47 -16.75
CA VAL A 124 0.07 10.27 -17.41
C VAL A 124 1.40 10.08 -16.69
N PRO A 125 2.57 10.31 -17.35
CA PRO A 125 3.85 10.36 -16.68
C PRO A 125 3.95 11.54 -15.72
N GLU A 126 4.74 11.41 -14.64
CA GLU A 126 5.00 12.46 -13.67
C GLU A 126 5.58 13.73 -14.33
N GLU A 127 6.53 13.59 -15.27
CA GLU A 127 7.11 14.73 -16.02
C GLU A 127 6.08 15.54 -16.83
N VAL A 128 4.90 14.96 -17.11
CA VAL A 128 3.79 15.64 -17.81
C VAL A 128 2.89 16.39 -16.84
N TYR A 129 2.73 15.86 -15.62
CA TYR A 129 1.80 16.42 -14.64
C TYR A 129 2.28 16.14 -13.22
N SER A 130 3.10 17.02 -12.67
CA SER A 130 3.65 16.87 -11.32
C SER A 130 2.70 17.32 -10.20
N GLY A 131 1.67 18.13 -10.51
CA GLY A 131 0.76 18.66 -9.49
C GLY A 131 1.35 19.73 -8.56
N LEU A 132 2.53 20.27 -8.87
CA LEU A 132 3.23 21.29 -8.08
C LEU A 132 3.06 22.68 -8.72
N GLN A 133 1.84 23.26 -8.65
CA GLN A 133 1.51 24.53 -9.29
C GLN A 133 1.31 25.70 -8.33
N TYR A 134 1.52 25.50 -7.04
CA TYR A 134 1.21 26.47 -5.98
C TYR A 134 2.44 27.04 -5.25
N GLY A 135 3.63 26.90 -5.87
CA GLY A 135 4.86 27.54 -5.39
C GLY A 135 5.65 26.72 -4.33
N GLU A 136 5.27 25.48 -4.12
CA GLU A 136 6.01 24.52 -3.27
C GLU A 136 6.80 23.55 -4.13
N ASP A 137 7.93 23.06 -3.60
CA ASP A 137 8.76 22.05 -4.24
C ASP A 137 8.36 20.62 -3.83
N LYS A 138 7.49 20.48 -2.85
CA LYS A 138 6.94 19.21 -2.33
C LYS A 138 5.44 19.30 -2.12
N HIS A 139 4.76 18.18 -2.10
CA HIS A 139 3.31 18.13 -1.88
C HIS A 139 2.93 18.54 -0.46
N VAL A 140 2.20 19.66 -0.33
CA VAL A 140 1.66 20.18 0.93
C VAL A 140 0.21 20.58 0.71
N HIS A 141 -0.73 19.68 0.96
CA HIS A 141 -2.13 19.82 0.54
C HIS A 141 -3.08 20.39 1.60
N GLY A 142 -2.59 20.71 2.81
CA GLY A 142 -3.46 21.16 3.90
C GLY A 142 -4.36 22.37 3.56
N GLU A 143 -3.87 23.33 2.76
CA GLU A 143 -4.68 24.47 2.29
C GLU A 143 -5.71 24.02 1.24
N LEU A 144 -5.30 23.23 0.24
CA LEU A 144 -6.18 22.63 -0.77
C LEU A 144 -7.33 21.87 -0.12
N ASP A 145 -7.01 20.96 0.80
CA ASP A 145 -7.99 20.13 1.52
C ASP A 145 -8.96 20.98 2.32
N GLY A 146 -8.44 21.98 3.03
CA GLY A 146 -9.23 22.92 3.82
C GLY A 146 -10.19 23.74 2.97
N MET A 147 -9.74 24.24 1.81
CA MET A 147 -10.57 25.00 0.87
C MET A 147 -11.69 24.15 0.28
N LEU A 148 -11.37 22.94 -0.21
CA LEU A 148 -12.38 22.02 -0.75
C LEU A 148 -13.43 21.67 0.31
N ALA A 149 -13.01 21.29 1.51
CA ALA A 149 -13.90 20.95 2.61
C ALA A 149 -14.82 22.12 3.01
N ALA A 150 -14.28 23.35 3.07
CA ALA A 150 -15.05 24.55 3.38
C ALA A 150 -16.09 24.87 2.29
N MET A 151 -15.72 24.77 1.01
CA MET A 151 -16.62 24.99 -0.12
C MET A 151 -17.76 23.96 -0.11
N LEU A 152 -17.47 22.69 0.08
CA LEU A 152 -18.46 21.62 0.11
C LEU A 152 -19.48 21.81 1.25
N LYS A 153 -19.00 22.20 2.45
CA LYS A 153 -19.87 22.53 3.59
C LYS A 153 -20.85 23.67 3.26
N VAL A 154 -20.44 24.66 2.46
CA VAL A 154 -21.33 25.75 1.99
C VAL A 154 -22.33 25.23 0.97
N VAL A 155 -21.89 24.40 0.02
CA VAL A 155 -22.75 23.85 -1.05
C VAL A 155 -23.89 23.04 -0.47
N VAL A 156 -23.62 22.11 0.46
CA VAL A 156 -24.64 21.21 1.03
C VAL A 156 -25.66 21.95 1.93
N LYS A 157 -25.29 23.10 2.51
CA LYS A 157 -26.23 23.97 3.27
C LYS A 157 -27.33 24.59 2.41
N LYS A 158 -27.19 24.59 1.08
CA LYS A 158 -28.16 25.13 0.12
C LYS A 158 -28.60 26.57 0.46
N PRO A 159 -27.70 27.56 0.60
CA PRO A 159 -28.06 28.91 1.06
C PRO A 159 -29.14 29.58 0.18
N ASN A 160 -29.22 29.19 -1.10
CA ASN A 160 -30.22 29.64 -2.04
C ASN A 160 -31.40 28.67 -2.22
N LYS A 161 -31.69 27.80 -1.22
CA LYS A 161 -32.70 26.74 -1.24
C LYS A 161 -32.48 25.63 -2.26
N LYS A 162 -31.59 25.81 -3.22
CA LYS A 162 -31.16 24.81 -4.23
C LYS A 162 -29.64 24.96 -4.51
N ILE A 163 -29.02 23.86 -4.91
CA ILE A 163 -27.62 23.83 -5.34
C ILE A 163 -27.55 24.30 -6.80
N SER A 164 -26.71 25.28 -7.09
CA SER A 164 -26.42 25.75 -8.46
C SER A 164 -25.46 24.77 -9.16
N LYS A 165 -25.34 24.83 -10.48
CA LYS A 165 -24.33 24.07 -11.22
C LYS A 165 -22.90 24.65 -11.09
N ALA A 166 -22.75 25.87 -10.60
CA ALA A 166 -21.50 26.60 -10.54
C ALA A 166 -20.48 25.99 -9.53
N TRP A 167 -20.96 25.32 -8.49
CA TRP A 167 -20.10 24.80 -7.44
C TRP A 167 -19.03 23.84 -7.96
N ARG A 168 -19.37 22.97 -8.92
CA ARG A 168 -18.43 22.00 -9.48
C ARG A 168 -17.32 22.69 -10.29
N THR A 169 -17.66 23.72 -11.05
CA THR A 169 -16.67 24.54 -11.76
C THR A 169 -15.74 25.26 -10.78
N ALA A 170 -16.27 25.76 -9.65
CA ALA A 170 -15.46 26.38 -8.62
C ALA A 170 -14.50 25.39 -7.93
N VAL A 171 -14.98 24.19 -7.58
CA VAL A 171 -14.14 23.11 -7.03
C VAL A 171 -13.00 22.76 -8.00
N ARG A 172 -13.31 22.54 -9.28
CA ARG A 172 -12.31 22.26 -10.32
C ARG A 172 -11.32 23.41 -10.49
N GLY A 173 -11.79 24.65 -10.38
CA GLY A 173 -10.91 25.82 -10.40
C GLY A 173 -9.90 25.84 -9.23
N VAL A 174 -10.29 25.35 -8.05
CA VAL A 174 -9.36 25.17 -6.93
C VAL A 174 -8.38 24.04 -7.23
N LEU A 175 -8.85 22.87 -7.70
CA LEU A 175 -7.97 21.78 -8.10
C LEU A 175 -6.95 22.20 -9.16
N ASP A 176 -7.40 22.94 -10.18
CA ASP A 176 -6.53 23.46 -11.24
C ASP A 176 -5.50 24.47 -10.72
N ALA A 177 -5.84 25.27 -9.71
CA ALA A 177 -4.94 26.26 -9.13
C ALA A 177 -3.79 25.61 -8.34
N TYR A 178 -4.07 24.52 -7.62
CA TYR A 178 -3.08 23.82 -6.80
C TYR A 178 -2.34 22.75 -7.58
N LEU A 179 -3.06 21.88 -8.28
CA LEU A 179 -2.49 20.70 -8.93
C LEU A 179 -2.20 20.92 -10.42
N GLY A 180 -2.74 21.99 -11.03
CA GLY A 180 -2.62 22.26 -12.46
C GLY A 180 -3.79 21.74 -13.28
N LYS A 181 -3.91 22.27 -14.50
CA LYS A 181 -4.93 21.80 -15.45
C LYS A 181 -4.58 20.45 -16.01
N LEU A 182 -5.55 19.55 -16.03
CA LEU A 182 -5.38 18.22 -16.61
C LEU A 182 -5.01 18.29 -18.11
N PRO A 183 -4.03 17.53 -18.57
CA PRO A 183 -3.67 17.48 -19.98
C PRO A 183 -4.71 16.67 -20.78
N GLU A 184 -5.30 17.28 -21.82
CA GLU A 184 -6.14 16.52 -22.77
C GLU A 184 -5.28 15.64 -23.68
N THR A 185 -4.12 16.16 -24.11
CA THR A 185 -3.10 15.43 -24.88
C THR A 185 -1.71 15.85 -24.44
N PHE A 186 -0.75 14.95 -24.58
CA PHE A 186 0.67 15.23 -24.27
C PHE A 186 1.59 14.46 -25.18
N THR A 187 2.85 14.86 -25.24
CA THR A 187 3.91 14.13 -25.96
C THR A 187 4.86 13.53 -24.93
N TYR A 188 5.07 12.23 -25.01
CA TYR A 188 5.99 11.50 -24.14
C TYR A 188 6.87 10.58 -24.99
N ARG A 189 8.19 10.67 -24.80
CA ARG A 189 9.19 9.91 -25.60
C ARG A 189 8.95 10.01 -27.12
N GLY A 190 8.60 11.22 -27.60
CA GLY A 190 8.40 11.52 -29.02
C GLY A 190 7.08 11.06 -29.63
N LYS A 191 6.18 10.46 -28.84
CA LYS A 191 4.86 10.03 -29.28
C LYS A 191 3.75 10.82 -28.61
N LYS A 192 2.70 11.16 -29.35
CA LYS A 192 1.53 11.88 -28.83
C LYS A 192 0.51 10.91 -28.25
N TYR A 193 -0.02 11.26 -27.08
CA TYR A 193 -1.02 10.48 -26.33
C TYR A 193 -2.15 11.35 -25.80
N THR A 194 -3.29 10.72 -25.53
CA THR A 194 -4.24 11.12 -24.49
C THR A 194 -3.95 10.28 -23.24
N PRO A 195 -4.41 10.67 -22.03
CA PRO A 195 -4.24 9.83 -20.83
C PRO A 195 -4.72 8.39 -21.01
N GLN A 196 -5.88 8.19 -21.66
CA GLN A 196 -6.42 6.86 -21.95
C GLN A 196 -5.57 6.07 -22.93
N SER A 197 -5.07 6.72 -24.02
CA SER A 197 -4.23 6.03 -24.99
C SER A 197 -2.85 5.67 -24.44
N TYR A 198 -2.35 6.44 -23.47
CA TYR A 198 -1.13 6.12 -22.76
C TYR A 198 -1.35 4.92 -21.84
N ALA A 199 -2.39 4.95 -21.01
CA ALA A 199 -2.80 3.82 -20.17
C ALA A 199 -2.95 2.53 -20.98
N ALA A 200 -3.61 2.59 -22.15
CA ALA A 200 -3.79 1.45 -23.04
C ALA A 200 -2.49 0.94 -23.70
N SER A 201 -1.42 1.73 -23.69
CA SER A 201 -0.10 1.33 -24.20
C SER A 201 0.77 0.61 -23.18
N LEU A 202 0.37 0.63 -21.92
CA LEU A 202 1.05 -0.04 -20.81
C LEU A 202 0.55 -1.49 -20.66
N PRO A 203 1.38 -2.42 -20.17
CA PRO A 203 1.03 -3.84 -20.06
C PRO A 203 0.13 -4.15 -18.85
N ILE A 204 -0.76 -3.23 -18.46
CA ILE A 204 -1.64 -3.36 -17.32
C ILE A 204 -3.09 -3.55 -17.77
N ARG A 205 -3.72 -4.57 -17.23
CA ARG A 205 -5.15 -4.84 -17.37
C ARG A 205 -5.78 -4.83 -15.99
N ILE A 206 -6.50 -3.78 -15.66
CA ILE A 206 -7.07 -3.57 -14.31
C ILE A 206 -7.95 -4.75 -13.85
N ASP A 207 -8.62 -5.43 -14.78
CA ASP A 207 -9.49 -6.56 -14.44
C ASP A 207 -8.71 -7.84 -14.05
N ASP A 208 -7.38 -7.85 -14.21
CA ASP A 208 -6.52 -8.96 -13.76
C ASP A 208 -6.15 -8.87 -12.27
N TYR A 209 -6.64 -7.87 -11.56
CA TYR A 209 -6.34 -7.64 -10.14
C TYR A 209 -7.58 -7.80 -9.27
N VAL A 210 -7.35 -7.98 -7.98
CA VAL A 210 -8.41 -8.17 -6.99
C VAL A 210 -8.02 -7.57 -5.64
N THR A 211 -9.02 -7.03 -4.94
CA THR A 211 -8.92 -6.63 -3.54
C THR A 211 -9.34 -7.80 -2.64
N ILE A 212 -8.57 -8.04 -1.60
CA ILE A 212 -8.83 -9.09 -0.61
C ILE A 212 -8.76 -8.49 0.79
N SER A 213 -9.65 -8.93 1.67
CA SER A 213 -9.62 -8.63 3.09
C SER A 213 -10.00 -9.86 3.91
N SER A 214 -9.97 -9.73 5.25
CA SER A 214 -10.24 -10.84 6.16
C SER A 214 -10.96 -10.35 7.41
N PHE A 215 -12.30 -10.35 7.39
CA PHE A 215 -13.13 -9.95 8.51
C PHE A 215 -14.32 -10.91 8.70
N THR A 216 -14.68 -11.21 9.96
CA THR A 216 -15.72 -12.19 10.28
C THR A 216 -17.13 -11.63 10.33
N HIS A 217 -17.32 -10.32 10.32
CA HIS A 217 -18.63 -9.68 10.27
C HIS A 217 -19.32 -9.81 8.90
N HIS A 218 -18.59 -10.28 7.87
CA HIS A 218 -19.10 -10.71 6.59
C HIS A 218 -18.74 -12.19 6.31
N PRO A 219 -19.54 -12.92 5.53
CA PRO A 219 -19.22 -14.30 5.16
C PRO A 219 -17.88 -14.38 4.41
N PHE A 220 -17.08 -15.42 4.70
CA PHE A 220 -15.91 -15.71 3.89
C PHE A 220 -16.30 -16.23 2.51
N TYR A 221 -15.44 -15.95 1.52
CA TYR A 221 -15.55 -16.32 0.12
C TYR A 221 -16.68 -15.61 -0.62
N GLU A 222 -17.08 -14.45 -0.11
CA GLU A 222 -18.01 -13.53 -0.75
C GLU A 222 -17.38 -12.14 -0.89
N GLU A 223 -17.89 -11.36 -1.83
CA GLU A 223 -17.52 -9.95 -1.97
C GLU A 223 -18.38 -9.11 -1.01
N PHE A 224 -17.76 -8.16 -0.35
CA PHE A 224 -18.42 -7.21 0.53
C PHE A 224 -17.85 -5.81 0.37
N THR A 225 -18.62 -4.81 0.73
CA THR A 225 -18.14 -3.43 0.81
C THR A 225 -17.50 -3.22 2.19
N LEU A 226 -16.21 -2.97 2.22
CA LEU A 226 -15.48 -2.71 3.45
C LEU A 226 -15.90 -1.35 4.05
N GLU A 227 -16.37 -1.37 5.29
CA GLU A 227 -16.94 -0.22 6.01
C GLU A 227 -15.85 0.62 6.69
N VAL A 228 -15.02 1.27 5.88
CA VAL A 228 -14.03 2.25 6.33
C VAL A 228 -14.27 3.60 5.63
N PRO A 229 -13.98 4.74 6.30
CA PRO A 229 -14.25 6.07 5.74
C PRO A 229 -13.60 6.32 4.38
N ASP A 230 -12.43 5.76 4.14
CA ASP A 230 -11.65 5.97 2.93
C ASP A 230 -12.07 5.08 1.76
N ASN A 231 -12.92 4.06 1.98
CA ASN A 231 -13.60 3.34 0.90
C ASN A 231 -14.81 4.14 0.37
N TRP A 232 -14.56 5.37 -0.04
CA TRP A 232 -15.59 6.29 -0.54
C TRP A 232 -16.26 5.81 -1.84
N LEU A 233 -15.59 4.97 -2.63
CA LEU A 233 -16.16 4.30 -3.81
C LEU A 233 -17.21 3.26 -3.45
N ALA A 234 -17.30 2.83 -2.19
CA ALA A 234 -18.03 1.64 -1.76
C ALA A 234 -17.58 0.41 -2.58
N GLY A 235 -16.30 0.32 -2.81
CA GLY A 235 -15.68 -0.76 -3.58
C GLY A 235 -15.70 -2.07 -2.82
N TRP A 236 -15.63 -3.15 -3.56
CA TRP A 236 -15.78 -4.49 -3.03
C TRP A 236 -14.42 -5.14 -2.75
N TYR A 237 -14.38 -5.91 -1.68
CA TYR A 237 -13.27 -6.74 -1.26
C TYR A 237 -13.74 -8.19 -1.21
N PHE A 238 -12.93 -9.11 -1.72
CA PHE A 238 -13.18 -10.53 -1.56
C PHE A 238 -12.71 -10.95 -0.16
N ASN A 239 -13.62 -11.52 0.64
CA ASN A 239 -13.37 -11.88 2.01
C ASN A 239 -12.81 -13.29 2.12
N VAL A 240 -11.69 -13.46 2.81
CA VAL A 240 -11.06 -14.78 3.05
C VAL A 240 -10.65 -14.92 4.51
N PRO A 241 -10.48 -16.15 5.05
CA PRO A 241 -9.83 -16.34 6.33
C PRO A 241 -8.42 -15.71 6.38
N MET A 242 -8.01 -15.23 7.55
CA MET A 242 -6.75 -14.54 7.77
C MET A 242 -5.53 -15.31 7.23
N ASP A 243 -5.48 -16.61 7.47
CA ASP A 243 -4.40 -17.47 6.98
C ASP A 243 -4.38 -17.56 5.44
N GLU A 244 -5.55 -17.51 4.79
CA GLU A 244 -5.61 -17.48 3.32
C GLU A 244 -5.15 -16.13 2.78
N MET A 245 -5.50 -15.00 3.43
CA MET A 245 -4.99 -13.68 3.06
C MET A 245 -3.46 -13.64 3.18
N LYS A 246 -2.90 -14.14 4.28
CA LYS A 246 -1.45 -14.30 4.44
C LYS A 246 -0.85 -15.16 3.33
N ALA A 247 -1.45 -16.30 3.03
CA ALA A 247 -0.98 -17.19 1.98
C ALA A 247 -1.00 -16.54 0.59
N VAL A 248 -1.93 -15.62 0.32
CA VAL A 248 -1.95 -14.81 -0.91
C VAL A 248 -0.70 -13.94 -0.99
N VAL A 249 -0.37 -13.19 0.08
CA VAL A 249 0.82 -12.33 0.11
C VAL A 249 2.10 -13.15 -0.03
N ASP A 250 2.21 -14.25 0.71
CA ASP A 250 3.37 -15.15 0.65
C ASP A 250 3.60 -15.71 -0.75
N ASN A 251 2.52 -16.17 -1.41
CA ASN A 251 2.59 -16.70 -2.76
C ASN A 251 2.88 -15.61 -3.81
N ALA A 252 2.32 -14.41 -3.62
CA ALA A 252 2.58 -13.26 -4.49
C ALA A 252 4.07 -12.92 -4.50
N ILE A 253 4.64 -12.66 -3.35
CA ILE A 253 6.05 -12.26 -3.21
C ILE A 253 6.98 -13.37 -3.69
N ALA A 254 6.73 -14.63 -3.32
CA ALA A 254 7.55 -15.76 -3.77
C ALA A 254 7.53 -15.96 -5.29
N LYS A 255 6.49 -15.50 -5.98
CA LYS A 255 6.36 -15.51 -7.44
C LYS A 255 6.80 -14.20 -8.12
N GLY A 256 7.28 -13.22 -7.36
CA GLY A 256 7.74 -11.93 -7.86
C GLY A 256 6.62 -10.91 -8.16
N PHE A 257 5.41 -11.09 -7.60
CA PHE A 257 4.34 -10.10 -7.67
C PHE A 257 4.40 -9.17 -6.46
N PRO A 258 4.34 -7.84 -6.65
CA PRO A 258 4.14 -6.91 -5.56
C PRO A 258 2.71 -7.01 -5.00
N VAL A 259 2.49 -6.43 -3.82
CA VAL A 259 1.16 -6.38 -3.18
C VAL A 259 0.93 -4.96 -2.64
N ALA A 260 -0.07 -4.23 -3.15
CA ALA A 260 -0.48 -2.99 -2.49
C ALA A 260 -1.22 -3.34 -1.19
N TRP A 261 -0.94 -2.59 -0.13
CA TRP A 261 -1.34 -2.91 1.24
C TRP A 261 -1.88 -1.70 1.98
N ALA A 262 -3.13 -1.78 2.43
CA ALA A 262 -3.76 -0.82 3.33
C ALA A 262 -3.68 -1.33 4.77
N ALA A 263 -3.23 -0.49 5.68
CA ALA A 263 -2.98 -0.87 7.07
C ALA A 263 -3.14 0.30 8.04
N ASP A 264 -3.26 -0.05 9.31
CA ASP A 264 -3.07 0.87 10.41
C ASP A 264 -1.58 0.96 10.76
N VAL A 265 -1.04 2.18 10.73
CA VAL A 265 0.33 2.50 11.14
C VAL A 265 0.39 3.47 12.32
N SER A 266 -0.78 3.87 12.87
CA SER A 266 -0.88 4.70 14.07
C SER A 266 -0.46 3.95 15.33
N GLU A 267 -0.24 2.64 15.22
CA GLU A 267 0.22 1.73 16.26
C GLU A 267 1.59 2.11 16.83
N GLY A 268 1.72 2.07 18.16
CA GLY A 268 2.99 2.38 18.86
C GLY A 268 4.19 1.52 18.44
N GLY A 269 3.94 0.34 17.91
CA GLY A 269 4.95 -0.57 17.36
C GLY A 269 5.46 -0.23 15.98
N PHE A 270 4.80 0.66 15.24
CA PHE A 270 5.27 1.15 13.95
C PHE A 270 6.36 2.21 14.15
N LYS A 271 7.62 1.80 14.06
CA LYS A 271 8.80 2.64 14.31
C LYS A 271 9.49 3.02 13.01
N TRP A 272 8.95 4.00 12.29
CA TRP A 272 9.50 4.45 11.01
C TRP A 272 11.00 4.74 11.07
N ALA A 273 11.45 5.51 12.06
CA ALA A 273 12.87 5.87 12.20
C ALA A 273 13.79 4.66 12.45
N LYS A 274 13.25 3.56 13.00
CA LYS A 274 13.96 2.30 13.20
C LYS A 274 13.76 1.32 12.03
N GLY A 275 12.88 1.63 11.10
CA GLY A 275 12.56 0.81 9.93
C GLY A 275 11.89 -0.53 10.28
N VAL A 276 11.17 -0.60 11.40
CA VAL A 276 10.49 -1.83 11.85
C VAL A 276 9.09 -1.55 12.39
N ALA A 277 8.21 -2.52 12.20
CA ALA A 277 6.88 -2.53 12.79
C ALA A 277 6.61 -3.87 13.48
N LEU A 278 6.31 -3.83 14.77
CA LEU A 278 6.12 -4.99 15.64
C LEU A 278 4.82 -4.86 16.44
N MET A 279 4.29 -6.02 16.89
CA MET A 279 3.19 -6.12 17.87
C MET A 279 3.70 -6.71 19.20
N PRO A 280 4.49 -5.96 19.99
CA PRO A 280 5.06 -6.49 21.22
C PRO A 280 3.96 -7.00 22.17
N LYS A 281 4.18 -8.15 22.79
CA LYS A 281 3.24 -8.74 23.76
C LYS A 281 3.04 -7.85 25.00
N GLY A 282 4.07 -7.10 25.36
CA GLY A 282 4.11 -6.39 26.64
C GLY A 282 4.37 -7.34 27.79
N LYS A 283 4.80 -6.80 28.91
CA LYS A 283 5.03 -7.57 30.14
C LYS A 283 3.76 -7.63 30.96
N THR A 284 3.50 -8.77 31.59
CA THR A 284 2.45 -8.95 32.58
C THR A 284 3.07 -9.14 33.96
N GLU A 285 2.30 -8.96 35.02
CA GLU A 285 2.80 -9.18 36.39
C GLU A 285 3.33 -10.59 36.62
N GLY A 286 2.80 -11.58 35.86
CA GLY A 286 3.25 -12.97 35.90
C GLY A 286 4.59 -13.24 35.25
N ASP A 287 5.08 -12.33 34.43
CA ASP A 287 6.36 -12.44 33.68
C ASP A 287 7.54 -11.84 34.49
N MET A 288 7.26 -11.28 35.70
CA MET A 288 8.22 -10.51 36.48
C MET A 288 8.28 -10.99 37.94
N ASP A 289 9.41 -10.79 38.58
CA ASP A 289 9.58 -11.08 39.97
C ASP A 289 10.33 -9.95 40.73
N GLY A 290 10.32 -10.05 42.04
CA GLY A 290 11.12 -9.21 42.96
C GLY A 290 11.06 -7.71 42.66
N THR A 291 12.21 -7.12 42.38
CA THR A 291 12.36 -5.67 42.21
C THR A 291 11.69 -5.18 40.92
N GLU A 292 11.70 -5.99 39.86
CA GLU A 292 11.09 -5.64 38.56
C GLU A 292 9.57 -5.53 38.74
N LEU A 293 8.93 -6.52 39.36
CA LEU A 293 7.48 -6.48 39.63
C LEU A 293 7.13 -5.28 40.53
N SER A 294 7.93 -5.04 41.60
CA SER A 294 7.69 -3.90 42.48
C SER A 294 7.73 -2.55 41.75
N ARG A 295 8.64 -2.39 40.79
CA ARG A 295 8.70 -1.20 39.97
C ARG A 295 7.51 -1.14 38.99
N TRP A 296 7.19 -2.25 38.32
CA TRP A 296 6.14 -2.34 37.31
C TRP A 296 4.76 -1.93 37.86
N VAL A 297 4.39 -2.40 39.06
CA VAL A 297 3.10 -2.07 39.67
C VAL A 297 2.96 -0.60 40.06
N THR A 298 4.07 0.15 40.12
CA THR A 298 4.05 1.61 40.37
C THR A 298 3.95 2.44 39.09
N LEU A 299 4.14 1.84 37.94
CA LEU A 299 4.06 2.55 36.65
C LEU A 299 2.61 2.90 36.29
N SER A 300 2.40 4.09 35.76
CA SER A 300 1.15 4.46 35.08
C SER A 300 0.96 3.66 33.81
N ASP A 301 -0.28 3.59 33.30
CA ASP A 301 -0.57 2.91 32.02
C ASP A 301 0.23 3.48 30.86
N LYS A 302 0.45 4.81 30.85
CA LYS A 302 1.28 5.47 29.84
C LYS A 302 2.74 5.02 29.90
N GLU A 303 3.30 4.85 31.10
CA GLU A 303 4.67 4.38 31.30
C GLU A 303 4.81 2.91 30.88
N ARG A 304 3.81 2.07 31.21
CA ARG A 304 3.76 0.67 30.76
C ARG A 304 3.67 0.56 29.24
N GLN A 305 2.85 1.40 28.58
CA GLN A 305 2.79 1.47 27.13
C GLN A 305 4.11 1.94 26.51
N ASN A 306 4.76 2.94 27.10
CA ASN A 306 6.08 3.38 26.65
C ASN A 306 7.14 2.26 26.80
N ASP A 307 7.12 1.50 27.89
CA ASP A 307 8.02 0.35 28.10
C ASP A 307 7.77 -0.74 27.03
N LYS A 308 6.49 -1.06 26.77
CA LYS A 308 6.08 -2.04 25.75
C LYS A 308 6.68 -1.72 24.36
N TYR A 309 6.67 -0.44 23.98
CA TYR A 309 7.13 -0.01 22.64
C TYR A 309 8.58 0.51 22.63
N ASN A 310 9.32 0.37 23.71
CA ASN A 310 10.74 0.75 23.79
C ASN A 310 11.66 -0.46 23.55
N PHE A 311 11.60 -1.02 22.34
CA PHE A 311 12.45 -2.14 21.94
C PHE A 311 13.63 -1.67 21.07
N GLU A 312 14.78 -2.33 21.26
CA GLU A 312 16.01 -2.08 20.51
C GLU A 312 16.41 -3.28 19.60
N GLY A 313 15.64 -4.36 19.64
CA GLY A 313 15.83 -5.59 18.87
C GLY A 313 14.56 -6.42 18.87
N PRO A 314 14.58 -7.66 18.34
CA PRO A 314 13.45 -8.57 18.36
C PRO A 314 12.91 -8.76 19.77
N VAL A 315 11.59 -8.79 19.90
CA VAL A 315 10.87 -8.99 21.15
C VAL A 315 9.78 -10.05 20.95
N GLU A 316 9.30 -10.64 22.03
CA GLU A 316 8.12 -11.50 21.97
C GLU A 316 6.91 -10.69 21.52
N GLU A 317 6.20 -11.18 20.52
CA GLU A 317 5.03 -10.54 19.98
C GLU A 317 3.74 -11.27 20.35
N ILE A 318 2.59 -10.58 20.27
CA ILE A 318 1.29 -11.20 20.48
C ILE A 318 1.02 -12.28 19.43
N THR A 319 0.25 -13.29 19.80
CA THR A 319 -0.35 -14.22 18.83
C THR A 319 -1.65 -13.61 18.31
N VAL A 320 -1.71 -13.38 17.00
CA VAL A 320 -2.92 -12.85 16.34
C VAL A 320 -3.78 -14.01 15.88
N THR A 321 -5.05 -13.98 16.23
CA THR A 321 -6.08 -14.91 15.75
C THR A 321 -7.09 -14.18 14.89
N GLN A 322 -7.90 -14.93 14.14
CA GLN A 322 -9.00 -14.33 13.35
C GLN A 322 -9.97 -13.54 14.24
N GLU A 323 -10.21 -14.02 15.46
CA GLU A 323 -11.07 -13.35 16.44
C GLU A 323 -10.43 -12.06 16.96
N SER A 324 -9.18 -12.12 17.46
CA SER A 324 -8.50 -10.93 17.96
C SER A 324 -8.31 -9.85 16.90
N ARG A 325 -8.07 -10.26 15.63
CA ARG A 325 -8.04 -9.35 14.50
C ARG A 325 -9.38 -8.65 14.29
N GLN A 326 -10.50 -9.37 14.37
CA GLN A 326 -11.84 -8.79 14.26
C GLN A 326 -12.13 -7.84 15.42
N ASP A 327 -11.80 -8.24 16.65
CA ASP A 327 -12.00 -7.40 17.84
C ASP A 327 -11.25 -6.07 17.74
N MET A 328 -10.00 -6.07 17.24
CA MET A 328 -9.22 -4.84 17.03
C MET A 328 -9.86 -3.92 15.98
N PHE A 329 -10.47 -4.48 14.93
CA PHE A 329 -11.19 -3.71 13.93
C PHE A 329 -12.50 -3.14 14.48
N ASP A 330 -13.29 -3.95 15.17
CA ASP A 330 -14.59 -3.55 15.75
C ASP A 330 -14.42 -2.50 16.86
N SER A 331 -13.33 -2.60 17.65
CA SER A 331 -12.98 -1.63 18.69
C SER A 331 -12.30 -0.36 18.17
N GLN A 332 -11.97 -0.31 16.88
CA GLN A 332 -11.19 0.76 16.25
C GLN A 332 -9.76 0.89 16.81
N GLU A 333 -9.21 -0.19 17.36
CA GLU A 333 -7.76 -0.32 17.62
C GLU A 333 -6.98 -0.54 16.32
N THR A 334 -7.66 -0.99 15.27
CA THR A 334 -7.14 -1.07 13.91
C THR A 334 -8.00 -0.21 13.01
N THR A 335 -7.41 0.83 12.44
CA THR A 335 -8.07 1.80 11.55
C THR A 335 -7.42 1.81 10.16
N ASP A 336 -8.15 2.31 9.15
CA ASP A 336 -7.61 2.49 7.80
C ASP A 336 -6.96 3.87 7.71
N ASP A 337 -5.63 3.92 7.81
CA ASP A 337 -4.91 5.18 7.87
C ASP A 337 -3.71 5.31 6.93
N HIS A 338 -3.21 4.20 6.35
CA HIS A 338 -2.04 4.28 5.47
C HIS A 338 -2.00 3.22 4.36
N GLY A 339 -1.61 3.65 3.16
CA GLY A 339 -1.33 2.78 2.02
C GLY A 339 0.17 2.62 1.77
N MET A 340 0.63 1.40 1.56
CA MET A 340 2.02 1.01 1.28
C MET A 340 2.08 -0.13 0.27
N GLU A 341 3.28 -0.64 0.00
CA GLU A 341 3.49 -1.76 -0.92
C GLU A 341 4.40 -2.82 -0.31
N ILE A 342 3.93 -4.07 -0.23
CA ILE A 342 4.77 -5.21 0.19
C ILE A 342 5.54 -5.69 -1.03
N VAL A 343 6.89 -5.73 -0.88
CA VAL A 343 7.83 -6.02 -1.97
C VAL A 343 8.85 -7.10 -1.61
N GLY A 344 8.75 -7.69 -0.44
CA GLY A 344 9.68 -8.74 -0.04
C GLY A 344 9.25 -9.50 1.21
N ILE A 345 9.95 -10.60 1.45
CA ILE A 345 9.89 -11.40 2.67
C ILE A 345 11.31 -11.50 3.19
N ALA A 346 11.48 -11.27 4.49
CA ALA A 346 12.75 -11.36 5.18
C ALA A 346 12.63 -12.13 6.50
N THR A 347 13.76 -12.49 7.07
CA THR A 347 13.88 -12.99 8.44
C THR A 347 14.85 -12.13 9.23
N ASP A 348 14.62 -12.00 10.53
CA ASP A 348 15.61 -11.42 11.44
C ASP A 348 16.67 -12.44 11.87
N GLN A 349 17.59 -12.04 12.76
CA GLN A 349 18.65 -12.89 13.30
C GLN A 349 18.15 -14.08 14.15
N ASP A 350 16.90 -14.01 14.65
CA ASP A 350 16.28 -15.05 15.48
C ASP A 350 15.36 -15.97 14.65
N GLY A 351 15.26 -15.68 13.33
CA GLY A 351 14.43 -16.46 12.38
C GLY A 351 12.96 -16.01 12.35
N ASN A 352 12.60 -14.92 13.02
CA ASN A 352 11.25 -14.37 12.92
C ASN A 352 11.00 -13.81 11.52
N ARG A 353 9.77 -13.94 11.05
CA ARG A 353 9.38 -13.58 9.68
C ARG A 353 8.89 -12.15 9.60
N TYR A 354 9.30 -11.45 8.53
CA TYR A 354 8.92 -10.07 8.22
C TYR A 354 8.54 -9.92 6.76
N TYR A 355 7.68 -8.94 6.49
CA TYR A 355 7.44 -8.41 5.16
C TYR A 355 8.29 -7.15 4.97
N LYS A 356 9.02 -7.07 3.84
CA LYS A 356 9.68 -5.84 3.42
C LYS A 356 8.68 -4.98 2.69
N VAL A 357 8.46 -3.78 3.19
CA VAL A 357 7.41 -2.86 2.72
C VAL A 357 8.05 -1.58 2.21
N LYS A 358 7.69 -1.17 1.00
CA LYS A 358 8.06 0.11 0.40
C LYS A 358 7.03 1.15 0.84
N ASN A 359 7.52 2.22 1.47
CA ASN A 359 6.71 3.33 1.92
C ASN A 359 6.94 4.56 1.03
N SER A 360 6.14 5.61 1.20
CA SER A 360 6.19 6.86 0.44
C SER A 360 6.56 8.08 1.31
N TRP A 361 7.47 7.89 2.29
CA TRP A 361 7.90 8.93 3.24
C TRP A 361 9.39 9.30 3.09
N ASP A 362 9.86 9.48 1.82
CA ASP A 362 11.26 9.75 1.49
C ASP A 362 12.22 8.59 1.82
N THR A 363 13.46 8.74 1.40
CA THR A 363 14.56 7.79 1.61
C THR A 363 15.41 8.10 2.82
N ASN A 364 15.19 9.22 3.52
CA ASN A 364 15.90 9.65 4.73
C ASN A 364 15.53 8.77 5.95
N GLN A 365 15.72 7.46 5.80
CA GLN A 365 15.40 6.48 6.81
C GLN A 365 16.42 5.34 6.68
N VAL A 366 16.60 4.58 7.72
CA VAL A 366 17.65 3.58 7.88
C VAL A 366 17.73 2.51 6.80
N TYR A 367 16.61 2.19 6.17
CA TYR A 367 16.53 1.25 5.04
C TYR A 367 16.11 1.95 3.74
N GLY A 368 16.41 3.24 3.58
CA GLY A 368 16.18 3.96 2.33
C GLY A 368 14.71 4.04 1.90
N GLY A 369 13.78 4.17 2.86
CA GLY A 369 12.35 4.26 2.60
C GLY A 369 11.58 2.93 2.67
N TYR A 370 12.28 1.83 3.04
CA TYR A 370 11.64 0.54 3.31
C TYR A 370 11.51 0.30 4.82
N ILE A 371 10.48 -0.46 5.21
CA ILE A 371 10.26 -0.88 6.59
C ILE A 371 10.03 -2.39 6.63
N TYR A 372 10.55 -3.05 7.67
CA TYR A 372 10.32 -4.47 7.94
C TYR A 372 9.18 -4.64 8.93
N VAL A 373 8.09 -5.23 8.47
CA VAL A 373 6.84 -5.42 9.22
C VAL A 373 6.76 -6.87 9.65
N SER A 374 6.67 -7.13 10.94
CA SER A 374 6.54 -8.49 11.46
C SER A 374 5.24 -9.17 10.98
N GLU A 375 5.24 -10.51 10.92
CA GLU A 375 4.04 -11.25 10.58
C GLU A 375 2.88 -10.96 11.55
N PRO A 376 3.06 -10.89 12.88
CA PRO A 376 1.99 -10.48 13.80
C PRO A 376 1.44 -9.07 13.52
N PHE A 377 2.28 -8.10 13.19
CA PHE A 377 1.83 -6.76 12.82
C PHE A 377 0.98 -6.80 11.54
N PHE A 378 1.46 -7.48 10.50
CA PHE A 378 0.69 -7.67 9.28
C PHE A 378 -0.68 -8.29 9.55
N LEU A 379 -0.74 -9.38 10.31
CA LEU A 379 -1.98 -10.06 10.63
C LEU A 379 -2.95 -9.19 11.44
N ALA A 380 -2.46 -8.43 12.40
CA ALA A 380 -3.29 -7.55 13.24
C ALA A 380 -3.80 -6.32 12.50
N LYS A 381 -2.92 -5.66 11.73
CA LYS A 381 -3.14 -4.28 11.26
C LYS A 381 -3.49 -4.15 9.77
N THR A 382 -3.60 -5.25 9.03
CA THR A 382 -4.03 -5.21 7.63
C THR A 382 -5.51 -4.86 7.51
N ILE A 383 -5.85 -3.83 6.76
CA ILE A 383 -7.21 -3.50 6.33
C ILE A 383 -7.56 -4.27 5.06
N GLY A 384 -6.68 -4.26 4.07
CA GLY A 384 -6.86 -5.00 2.85
C GLY A 384 -5.62 -5.00 1.97
N ILE A 385 -5.63 -5.85 0.96
CA ILE A 385 -4.58 -5.97 -0.05
C ILE A 385 -5.16 -5.88 -1.46
N TYR A 386 -4.34 -5.42 -2.40
CA TYR A 386 -4.64 -5.44 -3.83
C TYR A 386 -3.53 -6.17 -4.55
N VAL A 387 -3.88 -7.17 -5.36
CA VAL A 387 -2.91 -8.10 -5.92
C VAL A 387 -3.38 -8.62 -7.29
N HIS A 388 -2.43 -9.03 -8.14
CA HIS A 388 -2.73 -9.72 -9.39
C HIS A 388 -3.38 -11.09 -9.12
N ARG A 389 -4.43 -11.46 -9.88
CA ARG A 389 -5.17 -12.73 -9.69
C ARG A 389 -4.30 -13.97 -9.80
N ASP A 390 -3.27 -13.97 -10.66
CA ASP A 390 -2.34 -15.08 -10.84
C ASP A 390 -1.42 -15.31 -9.61
N ALA A 391 -1.33 -14.31 -8.73
CA ALA A 391 -0.63 -14.42 -7.47
C ALA A 391 -1.45 -15.13 -6.38
N VAL A 392 -2.77 -15.24 -6.55
CA VAL A 392 -3.65 -15.92 -5.59
C VAL A 392 -3.39 -17.44 -5.65
N PRO A 393 -3.22 -18.14 -4.50
CA PRO A 393 -3.10 -19.59 -4.48
C PRO A 393 -4.30 -20.27 -5.14
N ALA A 394 -4.05 -21.34 -5.91
CA ALA A 394 -5.08 -22.00 -6.70
C ALA A 394 -6.29 -22.50 -5.88
N ALA A 395 -6.08 -22.85 -4.60
CA ALA A 395 -7.14 -23.26 -3.70
C ALA A 395 -8.11 -22.12 -3.37
N THR A 396 -7.56 -20.93 -3.08
CA THR A 396 -8.33 -19.71 -2.81
C THR A 396 -8.96 -19.17 -4.09
N ALA A 397 -8.21 -19.14 -5.21
CA ALA A 397 -8.71 -18.66 -6.50
C ALA A 397 -9.94 -19.43 -7.00
N LYS A 398 -10.05 -20.73 -6.70
CA LYS A 398 -11.24 -21.53 -7.04
C LYS A 398 -12.51 -21.11 -6.30
N LYS A 399 -12.37 -20.40 -5.17
CA LYS A 399 -13.48 -19.91 -4.34
C LYS A 399 -13.90 -18.49 -4.77
N MET A 400 -13.05 -17.80 -5.53
CA MET A 400 -13.30 -16.46 -6.10
C MET A 400 -14.02 -16.65 -7.45
N LYS A 401 -15.35 -16.78 -7.42
CA LYS A 401 -16.16 -17.04 -8.64
C LYS A 401 -16.74 -15.75 -9.21
#